data_2da9475323de8d8b817cf81e7d206252
#
_entry.id   2da9475323de8d8b817cf81e7d206252
#
_cell.length_a   1.000
_cell.length_b   1.000
_cell.length_c   1.000
_cell.angle_alpha   90.00
_cell.angle_beta   90.00
_cell.angle_gamma   90.00
#
_symmetry.space_group_name_H-M   'P 1'
#
loop_
_entity.id
_entity.type
_entity.pdbx_description
1 polymer ?
#
loop_
_entity_poly.entity_id
_entity_poly.type
_entity_poly.pdbx_seq_one_letter_code
_entity_poly.pdbx_strand_id
1 'polypeptide(L)'
;MTAPASVPAPAATAKAAASATPPPRPAGRWKPWLAFGVIAVITAVTLSPQLGIAFSLDAIARNWHNGAAKIVQLLQPDWSFFPRTIPPMLETLEMAVIATAVSTLIALPLSLWAARLTNPHRVGRGIVRVILNIVRAVPELLYAAILVAMVGVGALPGILALVLFNVGIIVKLVSEAIESNDAGPLEAARAAGGTQAQINRAVALPDVWPSFVNQVLYVLELNVRSGTVLGLVGAGGIGLLIDAVRTYFRYDQLSVIILEVLVVVILLELVSSAIRKRLV
;
A
#
# COMPACT_ATOMS: atom_id res chain seq x y z
N MET A 1 7.27 -3.54 -79.30
CA MET A 1 6.36 -2.46 -78.82
C MET A 1 5.14 -3.09 -78.22
N THR A 2 5.13 -3.33 -76.95
CA THR A 2 3.98 -3.83 -76.20
C THR A 2 3.63 -2.80 -75.12
N ALA A 3 2.39 -2.29 -75.15
CA ALA A 3 1.89 -1.26 -74.27
C ALA A 3 1.69 -1.81 -72.85
N PRO A 4 1.89 -1.01 -71.78
CA PRO A 4 1.64 -1.44 -70.43
C PRO A 4 0.15 -1.42 -70.08
N ALA A 5 -0.33 -2.48 -69.41
CA ALA A 5 -1.67 -2.63 -68.94
C ALA A 5 -1.98 -1.62 -67.82
N SER A 6 -3.09 -0.92 -67.93
CA SER A 6 -3.63 0.02 -66.96
C SER A 6 -4.17 -0.72 -65.71
N VAL A 7 -3.65 -0.39 -64.53
CA VAL A 7 -4.16 -0.83 -63.21
C VAL A 7 -5.43 -0.05 -62.87
N PRO A 8 -6.57 -0.69 -62.59
CA PRO A 8 -7.77 0.04 -62.17
C PRO A 8 -7.62 0.50 -60.72
N ALA A 9 -7.95 1.77 -60.48
CA ALA A 9 -7.96 2.41 -59.20
C ALA A 9 -9.05 1.80 -58.25
N PRO A 10 -8.84 1.68 -56.94
CA PRO A 10 -9.81 1.15 -56.01
C PRO A 10 -10.87 2.19 -55.67
N ALA A 11 -12.00 2.18 -56.38
CA ALA A 11 -13.17 3.05 -56.11
C ALA A 11 -14.12 2.56 -54.98
N ALA A 12 -13.71 1.54 -54.24
CA ALA A 12 -14.59 0.87 -53.23
C ALA A 12 -14.40 1.31 -51.77
N THR A 13 -13.35 2.08 -51.46
CA THR A 13 -13.06 2.43 -50.04
C THR A 13 -13.63 3.78 -49.59
N ALA A 14 -14.13 4.61 -50.51
CA ALA A 14 -14.66 5.94 -50.16
C ALA A 14 -16.12 5.94 -49.64
N LYS A 15 -16.87 4.83 -49.80
CA LYS A 15 -18.31 4.79 -49.44
C LYS A 15 -18.57 4.21 -48.06
N ALA A 16 -17.58 3.63 -47.38
CA ALA A 16 -17.72 3.05 -46.02
C ALA A 16 -17.52 4.10 -44.88
N ALA A 17 -17.01 5.28 -45.19
CA ALA A 17 -16.68 6.29 -44.18
C ALA A 17 -17.84 7.30 -43.90
N ALA A 18 -18.95 7.22 -44.65
CA ALA A 18 -20.00 8.24 -44.61
C ALA A 18 -21.27 7.90 -43.78
N SER A 19 -21.26 6.81 -43.00
CA SER A 19 -22.43 6.42 -42.17
C SER A 19 -22.09 6.05 -40.73
N ALA A 20 -21.04 6.59 -40.14
CA ALA A 20 -20.87 6.55 -38.71
C ALA A 20 -21.83 7.54 -38.06
N THR A 21 -23.07 7.11 -37.78
CA THR A 21 -23.96 7.85 -36.88
C THR A 21 -23.24 8.06 -35.56
N PRO A 22 -23.14 9.30 -35.06
CA PRO A 22 -22.50 9.56 -33.77
C PRO A 22 -23.17 8.71 -32.70
N PRO A 23 -22.39 8.15 -31.74
CA PRO A 23 -22.96 7.30 -30.70
C PRO A 23 -24.12 8.05 -30.00
N PRO A 24 -25.22 7.36 -29.67
CA PRO A 24 -26.35 8.00 -29.02
C PRO A 24 -25.89 8.68 -27.74
N ARG A 25 -26.24 9.94 -27.57
CA ARG A 25 -25.97 10.69 -26.34
C ARG A 25 -26.51 9.89 -25.17
N PRO A 26 -25.74 9.68 -24.08
CA PRO A 26 -26.19 8.90 -22.95
C PRO A 26 -27.51 9.50 -22.42
N ALA A 27 -28.58 8.73 -22.53
CA ALA A 27 -29.89 9.09 -21.97
C ALA A 27 -29.73 9.12 -20.45
N GLY A 28 -29.81 10.30 -19.84
CA GLY A 28 -29.83 10.44 -18.40
C GLY A 28 -28.90 11.49 -17.82
N ARG A 29 -28.99 12.74 -18.29
CA ARG A 29 -28.33 13.88 -17.58
C ARG A 29 -28.82 14.05 -16.13
N TRP A 30 -29.80 13.30 -15.68
CA TRP A 30 -30.39 13.36 -14.33
C TRP A 30 -29.67 12.43 -13.34
N LYS A 31 -29.11 11.31 -13.81
CA LYS A 31 -28.43 10.33 -12.93
C LYS A 31 -27.28 10.93 -12.09
N PRO A 32 -26.39 11.76 -12.65
CA PRO A 32 -25.37 12.39 -11.81
C PRO A 32 -25.98 13.38 -10.79
N TRP A 33 -27.01 14.13 -11.16
CA TRP A 33 -27.68 15.07 -10.25
C TRP A 33 -28.43 14.36 -9.11
N LEU A 34 -29.05 13.20 -9.41
CA LEU A 34 -29.65 12.35 -8.37
C LEU A 34 -28.58 11.80 -7.42
N ALA A 35 -27.44 11.34 -7.95
CA ALA A 35 -26.32 10.89 -7.13
C ALA A 35 -25.78 12.02 -6.23
N PHE A 36 -25.57 13.21 -6.78
CA PHE A 36 -25.22 14.40 -6.00
C PHE A 36 -26.26 14.76 -4.95
N GLY A 37 -27.55 14.71 -5.29
CA GLY A 37 -28.65 14.93 -4.36
C GLY A 37 -28.65 13.93 -3.19
N VAL A 38 -28.49 12.65 -3.48
CA VAL A 38 -28.39 11.59 -2.46
C VAL A 38 -27.16 11.80 -1.56
N ILE A 39 -26.01 12.08 -2.15
CA ILE A 39 -24.78 12.36 -1.37
C ILE A 39 -24.99 13.60 -0.48
N ALA A 40 -25.58 14.69 -1.02
CA ALA A 40 -25.83 15.89 -0.25
C ALA A 40 -26.80 15.64 0.92
N VAL A 41 -27.87 14.86 0.71
CA VAL A 41 -28.82 14.48 1.77
C VAL A 41 -28.13 13.61 2.82
N ILE A 42 -27.37 12.59 2.42
CA ILE A 42 -26.60 11.74 3.36
C ILE A 42 -25.65 12.61 4.17
N THR A 43 -24.91 13.51 3.50
CA THR A 43 -23.97 14.41 4.17
C THR A 43 -24.69 15.34 5.16
N ALA A 44 -25.82 15.93 4.77
CA ALA A 44 -26.61 16.81 5.65
C ALA A 44 -27.17 16.06 6.86
N VAL A 45 -27.65 14.83 6.67
CA VAL A 45 -28.12 13.97 7.76
C VAL A 45 -26.96 13.58 8.69
N THR A 46 -25.81 13.22 8.13
CA THR A 46 -24.63 12.84 8.91
C THR A 46 -24.05 14.02 9.71
N LEU A 47 -24.16 15.25 9.21
CA LEU A 47 -23.73 16.47 9.90
C LEU A 47 -24.77 16.98 10.93
N SER A 48 -25.99 16.43 10.95
CA SER A 48 -27.04 16.91 11.83
C SER A 48 -26.76 16.57 13.29
N PRO A 49 -27.12 17.46 14.24
CA PRO A 49 -26.93 17.20 15.69
C PRO A 49 -27.78 16.06 16.26
N GLN A 50 -28.89 15.70 15.58
CA GLN A 50 -29.89 14.73 16.08
C GLN A 50 -29.67 13.32 15.55
N LEU A 51 -29.17 13.18 14.31
CA LEU A 51 -29.04 11.89 13.61
C LEU A 51 -27.60 11.55 13.22
N GLY A 52 -26.67 12.48 13.39
CA GLY A 52 -25.28 12.34 12.92
C GLY A 52 -24.23 12.70 13.98
N ILE A 53 -23.07 13.15 13.50
CA ILE A 53 -21.85 13.39 14.31
C ILE A 53 -21.94 14.69 15.13
N ALA A 54 -23.04 15.45 15.08
CA ALA A 54 -23.20 16.77 15.72
C ALA A 54 -22.03 17.73 15.34
N PHE A 55 -21.73 17.83 14.06
CA PHE A 55 -20.63 18.67 13.57
C PHE A 55 -20.87 20.16 13.91
N SER A 56 -19.97 20.73 14.66
CA SER A 56 -20.08 22.10 15.15
C SER A 56 -18.87 22.93 14.72
N LEU A 57 -19.04 23.81 13.75
CA LEU A 57 -18.03 24.82 13.36
C LEU A 57 -17.75 25.80 14.51
N ASP A 58 -18.72 26.03 15.38
CA ASP A 58 -18.61 26.87 16.55
C ASP A 58 -17.60 26.33 17.58
N ALA A 59 -17.50 24.99 17.69
CA ALA A 59 -16.46 24.36 18.52
C ALA A 59 -15.05 24.63 17.98
N ILE A 60 -14.88 24.64 16.65
CA ILE A 60 -13.60 24.99 16.02
C ILE A 60 -13.29 26.47 16.29
N ALA A 61 -14.28 27.36 16.09
CA ALA A 61 -14.10 28.80 16.30
C ALA A 61 -13.75 29.13 17.77
N ARG A 62 -14.42 28.51 18.74
CA ARG A 62 -14.14 28.69 20.17
C ARG A 62 -12.77 28.18 20.58
N ASN A 63 -12.31 27.06 19.99
CA ASN A 63 -11.04 26.43 20.35
C ASN A 63 -9.88 26.85 19.43
N TRP A 64 -10.12 27.77 18.48
CA TRP A 64 -9.09 28.22 17.53
C TRP A 64 -7.82 28.72 18.22
N HIS A 65 -7.97 29.49 19.29
CA HIS A 65 -6.83 30.04 20.04
C HIS A 65 -5.96 28.92 20.65
N ASN A 66 -6.57 27.89 21.20
CA ASN A 66 -5.87 26.72 21.73
C ASN A 66 -5.15 25.94 20.60
N GLY A 67 -5.81 25.78 19.46
CA GLY A 67 -5.20 25.14 18.28
C GLY A 67 -4.01 25.92 17.75
N ALA A 68 -4.16 27.25 17.60
CA ALA A 68 -3.08 28.13 17.15
C ALA A 68 -1.86 28.09 18.09
N ALA A 69 -2.08 28.10 19.41
CA ALA A 69 -1.00 27.98 20.39
C ALA A 69 -0.21 26.67 20.25
N LYS A 70 -0.91 25.55 19.97
CA LYS A 70 -0.25 24.23 19.71
C LYS A 70 0.55 24.23 18.42
N ILE A 71 0.02 24.85 17.37
CA ILE A 71 0.75 25.01 16.09
C ILE A 71 2.02 25.84 16.31
N VAL A 72 1.95 26.92 17.07
CA VAL A 72 3.14 27.74 17.39
C VAL A 72 4.19 26.91 18.14
N GLN A 73 3.78 26.08 19.11
CA GLN A 73 4.70 25.17 19.81
C GLN A 73 5.34 24.15 18.85
N LEU A 74 4.58 23.58 17.91
CA LEU A 74 5.09 22.67 16.89
C LEU A 74 6.09 23.35 15.93
N LEU A 75 6.00 24.65 15.72
CA LEU A 75 6.95 25.41 14.90
C LEU A 75 8.24 25.81 15.65
N GLN A 76 8.33 25.51 16.95
CA GLN A 76 9.48 25.80 17.79
C GLN A 76 10.10 24.50 18.34
N PRO A 77 10.84 23.72 17.53
CA PRO A 77 11.40 22.45 17.94
C PRO A 77 12.44 22.60 19.04
N ASP A 78 12.30 21.80 20.09
CA ASP A 78 13.31 21.68 21.16
C ASP A 78 14.44 20.73 20.72
N TRP A 79 15.45 21.28 20.04
CA TRP A 79 16.59 20.49 19.54
C TRP A 79 17.41 19.82 20.65
N SER A 80 17.29 20.25 21.91
CA SER A 80 17.97 19.59 23.05
C SER A 80 17.41 18.18 23.28
N PHE A 81 16.20 17.91 22.80
CA PHE A 81 15.52 16.60 22.90
C PHE A 81 15.99 15.59 21.85
N PHE A 82 16.59 16.02 20.74
CA PHE A 82 17.02 15.18 19.63
C PHE A 82 17.88 13.96 20.03
N PRO A 83 18.89 14.05 20.93
CA PRO A 83 19.65 12.88 21.33
C PRO A 83 18.81 11.76 21.98
N ARG A 84 17.66 12.10 22.55
CA ARG A 84 16.75 11.13 23.18
C ARG A 84 15.84 10.41 22.17
N THR A 85 15.69 10.96 20.96
CA THR A 85 14.87 10.35 19.91
C THR A 85 15.63 9.29 19.12
N ILE A 86 16.96 9.35 19.07
CA ILE A 86 17.81 8.46 18.30
C ILE A 86 17.61 6.97 18.66
N PRO A 87 17.68 6.54 19.94
CA PRO A 87 17.55 5.12 20.27
C PRO A 87 16.17 4.55 19.88
N PRO A 88 15.01 5.20 20.18
CA PRO A 88 13.71 4.72 19.73
C PRO A 88 13.53 4.74 18.22
N MET A 89 14.18 5.68 17.50
CA MET A 89 14.17 5.71 16.04
C MET A 89 14.93 4.53 15.45
N LEU A 90 16.11 4.21 16.00
CA LEU A 90 16.88 3.02 15.60
C LEU A 90 16.09 1.74 15.85
N GLU A 91 15.43 1.62 17.01
CA GLU A 91 14.52 0.49 17.30
C GLU A 91 13.43 0.36 16.24
N THR A 92 12.82 1.48 15.80
CA THR A 92 11.81 1.45 14.74
C THR A 92 12.38 0.96 13.41
N LEU A 93 13.60 1.39 13.06
CA LEU A 93 14.26 0.94 11.84
C LEU A 93 14.62 -0.55 11.91
N GLU A 94 15.12 -1.03 13.04
CA GLU A 94 15.42 -2.45 13.27
C GLU A 94 14.15 -3.29 13.16
N MET A 95 13.06 -2.87 13.79
CA MET A 95 11.76 -3.53 13.67
C MET A 95 11.29 -3.59 12.22
N ALA A 96 11.40 -2.49 11.48
CA ALA A 96 10.99 -2.42 10.06
C ALA A 96 11.83 -3.37 9.19
N VAL A 97 13.15 -3.42 9.39
CA VAL A 97 14.05 -4.31 8.63
C VAL A 97 13.77 -5.77 8.95
N ILE A 98 13.66 -6.14 10.24
CA ILE A 98 13.40 -7.53 10.66
C ILE A 98 12.02 -7.97 10.14
N ALA A 99 10.99 -7.16 10.31
CA ALA A 99 9.65 -7.50 9.84
C ALA A 99 9.61 -7.66 8.31
N THR A 100 10.29 -6.78 7.57
CA THR A 100 10.39 -6.90 6.11
C THR A 100 11.14 -8.17 5.70
N ALA A 101 12.26 -8.47 6.32
CA ALA A 101 13.05 -9.66 5.99
C ALA A 101 12.25 -10.95 6.25
N VAL A 102 11.64 -11.08 7.42
CA VAL A 102 10.85 -12.27 7.79
C VAL A 102 9.63 -12.41 6.87
N SER A 103 8.89 -11.33 6.65
CA SER A 103 7.72 -11.36 5.77
C SER A 103 8.09 -11.68 4.32
N THR A 104 9.22 -11.20 3.82
CA THR A 104 9.73 -11.48 2.48
C THR A 104 10.02 -12.95 2.28
N LEU A 105 10.68 -13.60 3.25
CA LEU A 105 10.98 -15.04 3.22
C LEU A 105 9.70 -15.89 3.18
N ILE A 106 8.69 -15.50 3.94
CA ILE A 106 7.40 -16.20 3.99
C ILE A 106 6.58 -15.89 2.71
N ALA A 107 6.57 -14.65 2.26
CA ALA A 107 5.73 -14.20 1.16
C ALA A 107 6.16 -14.77 -0.19
N LEU A 108 7.45 -14.99 -0.44
CA LEU A 108 7.95 -15.48 -1.72
C LEU A 108 7.31 -16.84 -2.12
N PRO A 109 7.39 -17.91 -1.33
CA PRO A 109 6.75 -19.18 -1.66
C PRO A 109 5.21 -19.08 -1.69
N LEU A 110 4.63 -18.29 -0.79
CA LEU A 110 3.18 -18.11 -0.75
C LEU A 110 2.66 -17.35 -1.99
N SER A 111 3.42 -16.42 -2.55
CA SER A 111 3.06 -15.70 -3.77
C SER A 111 2.99 -16.63 -4.98
N LEU A 112 3.99 -17.50 -5.13
CA LEU A 112 3.99 -18.54 -6.15
C LEU A 112 2.80 -19.50 -5.97
N TRP A 113 2.43 -19.79 -4.74
CA TRP A 113 1.31 -20.68 -4.44
C TRP A 113 -0.06 -20.02 -4.65
N ALA A 114 -0.16 -18.71 -4.46
CA ALA A 114 -1.37 -17.92 -4.63
C ALA A 114 -1.68 -17.57 -6.10
N ALA A 115 -0.68 -17.54 -7.00
CA ALA A 115 -0.87 -17.16 -8.39
C ALA A 115 -1.37 -18.34 -9.26
N ARG A 116 -2.21 -18.02 -10.28
CA ARG A 116 -2.82 -19.03 -11.18
C ARG A 116 -1.80 -19.62 -12.13
N LEU A 117 -0.87 -18.84 -12.62
CA LEU A 117 0.12 -19.24 -13.59
C LEU A 117 1.15 -20.22 -13.02
N THR A 118 1.43 -20.11 -11.72
CA THR A 118 2.45 -20.89 -11.01
C THR A 118 1.90 -22.05 -10.18
N ASN A 119 0.60 -22.07 -9.88
CA ASN A 119 -0.04 -23.16 -9.13
C ASN A 119 -1.32 -23.62 -9.81
N PRO A 120 -1.35 -24.86 -10.39
CA PRO A 120 -2.52 -25.42 -11.03
C PRO A 120 -3.62 -25.86 -10.06
N HIS A 121 -3.29 -26.09 -8.78
CA HIS A 121 -4.23 -26.61 -7.76
C HIS A 121 -5.23 -25.54 -7.31
N ARG A 122 -6.42 -25.56 -7.89
CA ARG A 122 -7.48 -24.54 -7.65
C ARG A 122 -7.88 -24.43 -6.17
N VAL A 123 -8.03 -25.58 -5.49
CA VAL A 123 -8.48 -25.62 -4.08
C VAL A 123 -7.39 -25.04 -3.16
N GLY A 124 -6.14 -25.51 -3.27
CA GLY A 124 -5.03 -25.02 -2.45
C GLY A 124 -4.81 -23.52 -2.62
N ARG A 125 -4.82 -23.04 -3.88
CA ARG A 125 -4.76 -21.62 -4.20
C ARG A 125 -5.92 -20.83 -3.58
N GLY A 126 -7.14 -21.37 -3.65
CA GLY A 126 -8.33 -20.76 -3.05
C GLY A 126 -8.19 -20.59 -1.54
N ILE A 127 -7.75 -21.63 -0.84
CA ILE A 127 -7.53 -21.59 0.62
C ILE A 127 -6.51 -20.54 0.99
N VAL A 128 -5.35 -20.49 0.34
CA VAL A 128 -4.31 -19.48 0.61
C VAL A 128 -4.86 -18.08 0.40
N ARG A 129 -5.57 -17.83 -0.69
CA ARG A 129 -6.18 -16.50 -0.96
C ARG A 129 -7.22 -16.11 0.09
N VAL A 130 -8.06 -17.03 0.52
CA VAL A 130 -9.05 -16.75 1.58
C VAL A 130 -8.37 -16.39 2.89
N ILE A 131 -7.38 -17.19 3.33
CA ILE A 131 -6.62 -16.91 4.56
C ILE A 131 -5.96 -15.53 4.48
N LEU A 132 -5.26 -15.22 3.38
CA LEU A 132 -4.60 -13.93 3.20
C LEU A 132 -5.59 -12.75 3.13
N ASN A 133 -6.78 -12.96 2.55
CA ASN A 133 -7.81 -11.93 2.55
C ASN A 133 -8.35 -11.65 3.95
N ILE A 134 -8.51 -12.69 4.80
CA ILE A 134 -8.89 -12.54 6.20
C ILE A 134 -7.80 -11.78 6.96
N VAL A 135 -6.53 -12.18 6.80
CA VAL A 135 -5.39 -11.48 7.42
C VAL A 135 -5.36 -10.00 7.03
N ARG A 136 -5.58 -9.66 5.77
CA ARG A 136 -5.58 -8.27 5.29
C ARG A 136 -6.83 -7.47 5.69
N ALA A 137 -7.93 -8.14 6.03
CA ALA A 137 -9.14 -7.46 6.48
C ALA A 137 -9.01 -6.87 7.88
N VAL A 138 -8.07 -7.37 8.69
CA VAL A 138 -7.79 -6.87 10.04
C VAL A 138 -6.77 -5.73 9.96
N PRO A 139 -7.07 -4.54 10.50
CA PRO A 139 -6.12 -3.44 10.57
C PRO A 139 -4.86 -3.81 11.37
N GLU A 140 -3.69 -3.34 10.93
CA GLU A 140 -2.40 -3.65 11.57
C GLU A 140 -2.34 -3.25 13.06
N LEU A 141 -2.98 -2.14 13.42
CA LEU A 141 -3.10 -1.68 14.81
C LEU A 141 -3.81 -2.69 15.73
N LEU A 142 -4.80 -3.41 15.20
CA LEU A 142 -5.49 -4.44 16.00
C LEU A 142 -4.59 -5.64 16.24
N TYR A 143 -3.79 -6.05 15.26
CA TYR A 143 -2.76 -7.08 15.47
C TYR A 143 -1.78 -6.65 16.55
N ALA A 144 -1.26 -5.42 16.46
CA ALA A 144 -0.33 -4.91 17.46
C ALA A 144 -0.95 -4.88 18.86
N ALA A 145 -2.19 -4.37 19.01
CA ALA A 145 -2.87 -4.31 20.29
C ALA A 145 -3.11 -5.69 20.92
N ILE A 146 -3.54 -6.68 20.12
CA ILE A 146 -3.74 -8.06 20.58
C ILE A 146 -2.40 -8.67 20.99
N LEU A 147 -1.35 -8.50 20.19
CA LEU A 147 -0.03 -9.06 20.47
C LEU A 147 0.62 -8.40 21.68
N VAL A 148 0.44 -7.09 21.87
CA VAL A 148 0.89 -6.39 23.09
C VAL A 148 0.17 -6.93 24.31
N ALA A 149 -1.13 -7.20 24.25
CA ALA A 149 -1.88 -7.81 25.34
C ALA A 149 -1.41 -9.23 25.67
N MET A 150 -0.90 -9.99 24.68
CA MET A 150 -0.43 -11.36 24.85
C MET A 150 1.04 -11.45 25.33
N VAL A 151 1.91 -10.62 24.81
CA VAL A 151 3.38 -10.72 24.97
C VAL A 151 3.95 -9.61 25.84
N GLY A 152 3.20 -8.53 26.03
CA GLY A 152 3.65 -7.33 26.73
C GLY A 152 4.09 -6.22 25.77
N VAL A 153 4.37 -5.03 26.34
CA VAL A 153 4.85 -3.85 25.63
C VAL A 153 6.28 -4.06 25.12
N GLY A 154 6.59 -3.64 23.90
CA GLY A 154 7.96 -3.70 23.34
C GLY A 154 7.99 -3.98 21.84
N ALA A 155 9.20 -4.14 21.29
CA ALA A 155 9.44 -4.32 19.86
C ALA A 155 8.86 -5.63 19.28
N LEU A 156 8.86 -6.73 20.06
CA LEU A 156 8.45 -8.04 19.57
C LEU A 156 7.00 -8.08 19.05
N PRO A 157 5.97 -7.61 19.80
CA PRO A 157 4.61 -7.57 19.27
C PRO A 157 4.49 -6.66 18.03
N GLY A 158 5.26 -5.57 17.95
CA GLY A 158 5.30 -4.70 16.76
C GLY A 158 5.85 -5.43 15.53
N ILE A 159 6.98 -6.13 15.67
CA ILE A 159 7.56 -6.94 14.59
C ILE A 159 6.56 -8.00 14.11
N LEU A 160 5.92 -8.73 15.01
CA LEU A 160 4.95 -9.78 14.66
C LEU A 160 3.71 -9.21 13.94
N ALA A 161 3.21 -8.06 14.40
CA ALA A 161 2.09 -7.37 13.75
C ALA A 161 2.44 -6.94 12.32
N LEU A 162 3.62 -6.33 12.14
CA LEU A 162 4.14 -5.96 10.83
C LEU A 162 4.35 -7.18 9.93
N VAL A 163 4.89 -8.29 10.43
CA VAL A 163 5.07 -9.52 9.65
C VAL A 163 3.75 -10.05 9.12
N LEU A 164 2.72 -10.16 9.98
CA LEU A 164 1.41 -10.64 9.57
C LEU A 164 0.79 -9.76 8.47
N PHE A 165 0.84 -8.45 8.67
CA PHE A 165 0.31 -7.48 7.72
C PHE A 165 1.07 -7.51 6.38
N ASN A 166 2.40 -7.51 6.44
CA ASN A 166 3.28 -7.49 5.27
C ASN A 166 3.15 -8.74 4.40
N VAL A 167 3.07 -9.92 5.02
CA VAL A 167 2.83 -11.17 4.26
C VAL A 167 1.57 -11.06 3.42
N GLY A 168 0.48 -10.52 4.00
CA GLY A 168 -0.76 -10.30 3.28
C GLY A 168 -0.60 -9.36 2.07
N ILE A 169 0.14 -8.26 2.23
CA ILE A 169 0.37 -7.27 1.16
C ILE A 169 1.27 -7.85 0.07
N ILE A 170 2.47 -8.35 0.45
CA ILE A 170 3.46 -8.81 -0.51
C ILE A 170 2.89 -9.96 -1.36
N VAL A 171 2.26 -10.96 -0.73
CA VAL A 171 1.69 -12.09 -1.46
C VAL A 171 0.61 -11.63 -2.44
N LYS A 172 -0.24 -10.70 -2.05
CA LYS A 172 -1.28 -10.17 -2.93
C LYS A 172 -0.67 -9.45 -4.14
N LEU A 173 0.21 -8.49 -3.92
CA LEU A 173 0.79 -7.69 -4.99
C LEU A 173 1.69 -8.51 -5.92
N VAL A 174 2.49 -9.42 -5.37
CA VAL A 174 3.36 -10.29 -6.17
C VAL A 174 2.56 -11.33 -6.94
N SER A 175 1.52 -11.95 -6.35
CA SER A 175 0.67 -12.89 -7.09
C SER A 175 -0.09 -12.22 -8.24
N GLU A 176 -0.49 -10.95 -8.09
CA GLU A 176 -1.08 -10.16 -9.17
C GLU A 176 -0.07 -9.79 -10.24
N ALA A 177 1.17 -9.45 -9.84
CA ALA A 177 2.26 -9.23 -10.79
C ALA A 177 2.53 -10.48 -11.63
N ILE A 178 2.60 -11.67 -11.01
CA ILE A 178 2.74 -12.94 -11.75
C ILE A 178 1.57 -13.14 -12.73
N GLU A 179 0.34 -12.83 -12.32
CA GLU A 179 -0.86 -13.02 -13.16
C GLU A 179 -0.98 -11.98 -14.30
N SER A 180 -0.31 -10.85 -14.19
CA SER A 180 -0.29 -9.80 -15.22
C SER A 180 0.82 -9.98 -16.26
N ASN A 181 1.81 -10.83 -15.99
CA ASN A 181 2.89 -11.12 -16.93
C ASN A 181 2.43 -11.99 -18.09
N ASP A 182 3.20 -11.99 -19.19
CA ASP A 182 2.93 -12.85 -20.36
C ASP A 182 2.99 -14.34 -19.97
N ALA A 183 1.96 -15.07 -20.32
CA ALA A 183 1.89 -16.52 -20.09
C ALA A 183 2.75 -17.33 -21.10
N GLY A 184 3.13 -16.74 -22.22
CA GLY A 184 3.85 -17.40 -23.31
C GLY A 184 5.11 -18.15 -22.88
N PRO A 185 6.04 -17.53 -22.14
CA PRO A 185 7.24 -18.22 -21.64
C PRO A 185 6.95 -19.42 -20.74
N LEU A 186 5.90 -19.33 -19.89
CA LEU A 186 5.48 -20.42 -19.02
C LEU A 186 4.85 -21.57 -19.82
N GLU A 187 4.07 -21.25 -20.87
CA GLU A 187 3.46 -22.25 -21.77
C GLU A 187 4.52 -22.96 -22.61
N ALA A 188 5.50 -22.24 -23.13
CA ALA A 188 6.63 -22.81 -23.85
C ALA A 188 7.44 -23.78 -22.97
N ALA A 189 7.70 -23.42 -21.71
CA ALA A 189 8.39 -24.29 -20.77
C ALA A 189 7.57 -25.56 -20.42
N ARG A 190 6.23 -25.46 -20.38
CA ARG A 190 5.34 -26.62 -20.22
C ARG A 190 5.37 -27.53 -21.45
N ALA A 191 5.34 -26.97 -22.66
CA ALA A 191 5.43 -27.70 -23.91
C ALA A 191 6.76 -28.42 -24.04
N ALA A 192 7.84 -27.90 -23.48
CA ALA A 192 9.16 -28.55 -23.41
C ALA A 192 9.24 -29.69 -22.36
N GLY A 193 8.13 -30.01 -21.64
CA GLY A 193 8.07 -31.08 -20.66
C GLY A 193 8.58 -30.68 -19.25
N GLY A 194 8.72 -29.43 -18.95
CA GLY A 194 9.15 -28.95 -17.63
C GLY A 194 8.13 -29.27 -16.54
N THR A 195 8.59 -29.73 -15.38
CA THR A 195 7.76 -29.83 -14.16
C THR A 195 7.38 -28.45 -13.63
N GLN A 196 6.26 -28.34 -12.90
CA GLN A 196 5.82 -27.06 -12.34
C GLN A 196 6.90 -26.36 -11.48
N ALA A 197 7.68 -27.13 -10.71
CA ALA A 197 8.77 -26.60 -9.89
C ALA A 197 9.91 -26.01 -10.76
N GLN A 198 10.26 -26.70 -11.86
CA GLN A 198 11.27 -26.21 -12.81
C GLN A 198 10.80 -24.94 -13.52
N ILE A 199 9.54 -24.90 -13.96
CA ILE A 199 8.93 -23.74 -14.60
C ILE A 199 8.91 -22.55 -13.64
N ASN A 200 8.48 -22.76 -12.41
CA ASN A 200 8.43 -21.69 -11.39
C ASN A 200 9.84 -21.14 -11.10
N ARG A 201 10.85 -22.01 -11.00
CA ARG A 201 12.23 -21.58 -10.70
C ARG A 201 12.93 -20.93 -11.89
N ALA A 202 12.76 -21.47 -13.09
CA ALA A 202 13.52 -21.06 -14.27
C ALA A 202 12.84 -19.92 -15.06
N VAL A 203 11.51 -19.77 -14.95
CA VAL A 203 10.74 -18.81 -15.74
C VAL A 203 10.00 -17.83 -14.82
N ALA A 204 9.09 -18.31 -13.96
CA ALA A 204 8.22 -17.42 -13.20
C ALA A 204 8.99 -16.54 -12.19
N LEU A 205 9.96 -17.12 -11.46
CA LEU A 205 10.71 -16.42 -10.44
C LEU A 205 11.64 -15.33 -11.03
N PRO A 206 12.44 -15.57 -12.07
CA PRO A 206 13.24 -14.52 -12.71
C PRO A 206 12.37 -13.41 -13.30
N ASP A 207 11.25 -13.75 -13.92
CA ASP A 207 10.34 -12.80 -14.56
C ASP A 207 9.67 -11.85 -13.55
N VAL A 208 9.26 -12.38 -12.37
CA VAL A 208 8.62 -11.57 -11.33
C VAL A 208 9.61 -10.89 -10.39
N TRP A 209 10.90 -11.24 -10.44
CA TRP A 209 11.92 -10.78 -9.49
C TRP A 209 12.00 -9.26 -9.34
N PRO A 210 12.00 -8.45 -10.41
CA PRO A 210 12.02 -6.98 -10.28
C PRO A 210 10.77 -6.45 -9.56
N SER A 211 9.59 -6.99 -9.87
CA SER A 211 8.34 -6.64 -9.20
C SER A 211 8.35 -7.04 -7.73
N PHE A 212 8.88 -8.23 -7.42
CA PHE A 212 9.02 -8.72 -6.05
C PHE A 212 9.90 -7.79 -5.21
N VAL A 213 11.10 -7.46 -5.69
CA VAL A 213 12.01 -6.55 -4.97
C VAL A 213 11.37 -5.16 -4.80
N ASN A 214 10.65 -4.67 -5.80
CA ASN A 214 9.92 -3.42 -5.70
C ASN A 214 8.88 -3.44 -4.56
N GLN A 215 8.13 -4.55 -4.39
CA GLN A 215 7.16 -4.70 -3.31
C GLN A 215 7.83 -4.82 -1.93
N VAL A 216 8.99 -5.48 -1.85
CA VAL A 216 9.77 -5.57 -0.61
C VAL A 216 10.25 -4.19 -0.16
N LEU A 217 10.80 -3.39 -1.07
CA LEU A 217 11.21 -2.01 -0.78
C LEU A 217 10.03 -1.12 -0.38
N TYR A 218 8.90 -1.26 -1.06
CA TYR A 218 7.67 -0.55 -0.70
C TYR A 218 7.22 -0.88 0.72
N VAL A 219 7.23 -2.17 1.09
CA VAL A 219 6.84 -2.62 2.43
C VAL A 219 7.83 -2.13 3.49
N LEU A 220 9.13 -2.09 3.20
CA LEU A 220 10.12 -1.52 4.10
C LEU A 220 9.82 -0.04 4.41
N GLU A 221 9.53 0.77 3.39
CA GLU A 221 9.15 2.17 3.56
C GLU A 221 7.84 2.31 4.37
N LEU A 222 6.87 1.43 4.10
CA LEU A 222 5.60 1.39 4.82
C LEU A 222 5.82 1.08 6.30
N ASN A 223 6.67 0.10 6.63
CA ASN A 223 6.94 -0.34 8.00
C ASN A 223 7.51 0.75 8.89
N VAL A 224 8.38 1.62 8.38
CA VAL A 224 8.91 2.74 9.15
C VAL A 224 7.80 3.72 9.55
N ARG A 225 6.87 3.99 8.64
CA ARG A 225 5.69 4.84 8.93
C ARG A 225 4.74 4.15 9.90
N SER A 226 4.42 2.88 9.66
CA SER A 226 3.56 2.09 10.54
C SER A 226 4.14 1.94 11.94
N GLY A 227 5.47 1.79 12.08
CA GLY A 227 6.16 1.72 13.37
C GLY A 227 5.90 2.95 14.26
N THR A 228 5.75 4.14 13.67
CA THR A 228 5.40 5.35 14.44
C THR A 228 4.00 5.28 15.05
N VAL A 229 3.08 4.60 14.40
CA VAL A 229 1.67 4.47 14.84
C VAL A 229 1.50 3.26 15.76
N LEU A 230 2.18 2.14 15.47
CA LEU A 230 2.14 0.92 16.28
C LEU A 230 2.63 1.15 17.72
N GLY A 231 3.62 2.03 17.90
CA GLY A 231 4.07 2.41 19.24
C GLY A 231 3.01 3.06 20.11
N LEU A 232 1.99 3.72 19.53
CA LEU A 232 0.86 4.29 20.29
C LEU A 232 0.04 3.24 21.04
N VAL A 233 0.09 1.98 20.60
CA VAL A 233 -0.55 0.84 21.29
C VAL A 233 0.45 -0.01 22.08
N GLY A 234 1.67 0.49 22.28
CA GLY A 234 2.67 -0.20 23.09
C GLY A 234 3.59 -1.16 22.32
N ALA A 235 3.60 -1.10 20.99
CA ALA A 235 4.36 -2.02 20.14
C ALA A 235 5.82 -1.57 19.85
N GLY A 236 6.44 -0.81 20.75
CA GLY A 236 7.86 -0.44 20.67
C GLY A 236 8.17 0.78 19.80
N GLY A 237 9.46 1.09 19.68
CA GLY A 237 10.00 2.10 18.78
C GLY A 237 9.64 3.55 19.12
N ILE A 238 9.86 4.44 18.13
CA ILE A 238 9.63 5.89 18.26
C ILE A 238 8.18 6.24 18.61
N GLY A 239 7.22 5.38 18.27
CA GLY A 239 5.82 5.59 18.57
C GLY A 239 5.51 5.61 20.08
N LEU A 240 6.23 4.87 20.92
CA LEU A 240 6.12 4.98 22.39
C LEU A 240 6.51 6.37 22.88
N LEU A 241 7.60 6.92 22.31
CA LEU A 241 8.05 8.26 22.65
C LEU A 241 7.06 9.33 22.17
N ILE A 242 6.46 9.15 20.99
CA ILE A 242 5.38 10.01 20.48
C ILE A 242 4.21 10.03 21.46
N ASP A 243 3.77 8.85 21.94
CA ASP A 243 2.66 8.76 22.88
C ASP A 243 2.96 9.46 24.20
N ALA A 244 4.15 9.24 24.77
CA ALA A 244 4.60 9.90 25.99
C ALA A 244 4.62 11.42 25.85
N VAL A 245 5.29 11.94 24.80
CA VAL A 245 5.41 13.40 24.55
C VAL A 245 4.05 14.03 24.29
N ARG A 246 3.17 13.36 23.53
CA ARG A 246 1.79 13.80 23.26
C ARG A 246 0.94 13.86 24.54
N THR A 247 1.05 12.86 25.39
CA THR A 247 0.29 12.77 26.65
C THR A 247 0.64 13.89 27.58
N TYR A 248 1.91 14.33 27.60
CA TYR A 248 2.37 15.47 28.40
C TYR A 248 2.25 16.82 27.68
N PHE A 249 1.61 16.88 26.52
CA PHE A 249 1.40 18.10 25.73
C PHE A 249 2.69 18.85 25.34
N ARG A 250 3.82 18.14 25.20
CA ARG A 250 5.13 18.68 24.82
C ARG A 250 5.26 18.75 23.30
N TYR A 251 4.55 19.67 22.67
CA TYR A 251 4.50 19.79 21.21
C TYR A 251 5.81 20.29 20.60
N ASP A 252 6.63 21.00 21.37
CA ASP A 252 8.00 21.39 21.07
C ASP A 252 8.92 20.16 20.83
N GLN A 253 8.80 19.14 21.67
CA GLN A 253 9.54 17.87 21.53
C GLN A 253 8.93 16.97 20.45
N LEU A 254 7.61 16.99 20.33
CA LEU A 254 6.91 16.23 19.28
C LEU A 254 7.35 16.71 17.89
N SER A 255 7.59 18.00 17.70
CA SER A 255 8.04 18.51 16.41
C SER A 255 9.42 17.99 16.00
N VAL A 256 10.35 17.81 16.94
CA VAL A 256 11.66 17.18 16.69
C VAL A 256 11.47 15.75 16.17
N ILE A 257 10.61 14.96 16.82
CA ILE A 257 10.30 13.59 16.39
C ILE A 257 9.69 13.57 14.98
N ILE A 258 8.75 14.47 14.70
CA ILE A 258 8.12 14.57 13.37
C ILE A 258 9.16 14.89 12.29
N LEU A 259 10.06 15.84 12.56
CA LEU A 259 11.13 16.21 11.63
C LEU A 259 12.11 15.04 11.41
N GLU A 260 12.49 14.33 12.48
CA GLU A 260 13.35 13.16 12.39
C GLU A 260 12.73 12.05 11.55
N VAL A 261 11.47 11.69 11.84
CA VAL A 261 10.72 10.70 11.04
C VAL A 261 10.65 11.11 9.57
N LEU A 262 10.36 12.39 9.30
CA LEU A 262 10.30 12.92 7.93
C LEU A 262 11.64 12.75 7.21
N VAL A 263 12.75 13.11 7.85
CA VAL A 263 14.10 12.97 7.27
C VAL A 263 14.42 11.49 7.00
N VAL A 264 14.15 10.62 7.97
CA VAL A 264 14.41 9.18 7.83
C VAL A 264 13.58 8.57 6.69
N VAL A 265 12.29 8.91 6.59
CA VAL A 265 11.42 8.42 5.50
C VAL A 265 11.91 8.93 4.14
N ILE A 266 12.29 10.20 4.02
CA ILE A 266 12.84 10.75 2.76
C ILE A 266 14.15 10.02 2.37
N LEU A 267 15.04 9.79 3.32
CA LEU A 267 16.30 9.07 3.05
C LEU A 267 16.04 7.64 2.58
N LEU A 268 15.11 6.93 3.23
CA LEU A 268 14.71 5.58 2.81
C LEU A 268 14.10 5.58 1.41
N GLU A 269 13.24 6.54 1.08
CA GLU A 269 12.63 6.66 -0.24
C GLU A 269 13.69 6.92 -1.34
N LEU A 270 14.68 7.78 -1.05
CA LEU A 270 15.79 8.03 -1.97
C LEU A 270 16.63 6.77 -2.21
N VAL A 271 16.96 6.03 -1.15
CA VAL A 271 17.72 4.77 -1.24
C VAL A 271 16.91 3.73 -2.02
N SER A 272 15.65 3.52 -1.68
CA SER A 272 14.75 2.57 -2.38
C SER A 272 14.59 2.94 -3.86
N SER A 273 14.43 4.23 -4.17
CA SER A 273 14.34 4.72 -5.55
C SER A 273 15.63 4.46 -6.34
N ALA A 274 16.80 4.65 -5.71
CA ALA A 274 18.08 4.35 -6.33
C ALA A 274 18.26 2.85 -6.64
N ILE A 275 17.79 1.97 -5.73
CA ILE A 275 17.81 0.52 -5.94
C ILE A 275 16.85 0.12 -7.07
N ARG A 276 15.61 0.64 -7.07
CA ARG A 276 14.60 0.36 -8.11
C ARG A 276 15.10 0.70 -9.51
N LYS A 277 15.79 1.85 -9.69
CA LYS A 277 16.36 2.27 -10.98
C LYS A 277 17.42 1.32 -11.54
N ARG A 278 18.01 0.45 -10.71
CA ARG A 278 18.99 -0.55 -11.16
C ARG A 278 18.36 -1.91 -11.49
N LEU A 279 17.08 -2.10 -11.15
CA LEU A 279 16.34 -3.34 -11.37
C LEU A 279 15.51 -3.33 -12.67
N VAL A 280 15.25 -2.14 -13.18
CA VAL A 280 14.58 -1.87 -14.46
C VAL A 280 15.60 -1.32 -15.44
#